data_d53577fbfcee9f1de365cfcaa3f6f323
#
_entry.id   d53577fbfcee9f1de365cfcaa3f6f323
#
_cell.length_a   1.000
_cell.length_b   1.000
_cell.length_c   1.000
_cell.angle_alpha   90.00
_cell.angle_beta   90.00
_cell.angle_gamma   90.00
#
_symmetry.space_group_name_H-M   'P 1'
#
loop_
_entity.id
_entity.type
_entity.pdbx_description
1 polymer ?
#
loop_
_entity_poly.entity_id
_entity_poly.type
_entity_poly.pdbx_seq_one_letter_code
_entity_poly.pdbx_strand_id
1 'polypeptide(L)'
;MKIKINNKEIDVSEGEKIIEAARRNDIEIPALCYAAGFRHQSSCMVCVVKNMVSNQIIPACTTLVVQGMEIDTECEEVKELRTMSLELLLSDHIAVCRPPCEVEKCKLRQYAVAYRAKWNRYPRYSAIKATQPQQINDNFWFDVTKCIRCGLCVYNSNNGFTFKDRGFGMTVVLPEENAGNVDESLCDICPTCALYKLTL
;
A
#
# COMPACT_ATOMS: atom_id res chain seq x y z
N MET A 1 -16.33 -22.34 6.28
CA MET A 1 -17.28 -21.26 6.68
C MET A 1 -17.78 -20.56 5.43
N LYS A 2 -18.94 -19.89 5.52
CA LYS A 2 -19.49 -19.08 4.42
C LYS A 2 -19.64 -17.63 4.83
N ILE A 3 -19.29 -16.72 3.91
CA ILE A 3 -19.51 -15.27 4.02
C ILE A 3 -20.10 -14.76 2.70
N LYS A 4 -20.58 -13.52 2.70
CA LYS A 4 -20.95 -12.84 1.45
C LYS A 4 -20.00 -11.68 1.18
N ILE A 5 -19.56 -11.53 -0.08
CA ILE A 5 -18.87 -10.33 -0.56
C ILE A 5 -19.62 -9.83 -1.80
N ASN A 6 -20.12 -8.59 -1.76
CA ASN A 6 -20.91 -7.98 -2.83
C ASN A 6 -22.10 -8.88 -3.23
N ASN A 7 -22.83 -9.40 -2.26
CA ASN A 7 -23.95 -10.34 -2.42
C ASN A 7 -23.60 -11.74 -2.98
N LYS A 8 -22.31 -12.01 -3.30
CA LYS A 8 -21.85 -13.33 -3.72
C LYS A 8 -21.48 -14.16 -2.50
N GLU A 9 -22.13 -15.31 -2.31
CA GLU A 9 -21.74 -16.26 -1.27
C GLU A 9 -20.44 -16.97 -1.66
N ILE A 10 -19.48 -17.03 -0.74
CA ILE A 10 -18.17 -17.65 -0.94
C ILE A 10 -17.80 -18.53 0.25
N ASP A 11 -17.11 -19.62 -0.04
CA ASP A 11 -16.50 -20.47 0.97
C ASP A 11 -15.18 -19.89 1.43
N VAL A 12 -14.96 -19.86 2.74
CA VAL A 12 -13.75 -19.31 3.36
C VAL A 12 -13.19 -20.24 4.44
N SER A 13 -11.91 -20.18 4.66
CA SER A 13 -11.21 -20.93 5.71
C SER A 13 -11.15 -20.12 7.00
N GLU A 14 -11.05 -20.80 8.13
CA GLU A 14 -10.77 -20.16 9.42
C GLU A 14 -9.38 -19.49 9.39
N GLY A 15 -9.29 -18.27 9.89
CA GLY A 15 -8.04 -17.50 9.89
C GLY A 15 -7.69 -16.82 8.56
N GLU A 16 -8.51 -16.99 7.52
CA GLU A 16 -8.32 -16.29 6.24
C GLU A 16 -8.68 -14.80 6.39
N LYS A 17 -7.96 -13.92 5.71
CA LYS A 17 -8.27 -12.48 5.69
C LYS A 17 -9.29 -12.17 4.61
N ILE A 18 -10.11 -11.13 4.83
CA ILE A 18 -11.12 -10.70 3.84
C ILE A 18 -10.48 -10.43 2.47
N ILE A 19 -9.32 -9.77 2.41
CA ILE A 19 -8.64 -9.47 1.15
C ILE A 19 -8.17 -10.73 0.40
N GLU A 20 -7.79 -11.78 1.13
CA GLU A 20 -7.36 -13.06 0.55
C GLU A 20 -8.55 -13.84 0.02
N ALA A 21 -9.64 -13.91 0.80
CA ALA A 21 -10.90 -14.51 0.40
C ALA A 21 -11.49 -13.82 -0.86
N ALA A 22 -11.48 -12.50 -0.90
CA ALA A 22 -11.93 -11.71 -2.04
C ALA A 22 -11.11 -12.04 -3.30
N ARG A 23 -9.76 -11.98 -3.20
CA ARG A 23 -8.85 -12.26 -4.32
C ARG A 23 -9.04 -13.65 -4.90
N ARG A 24 -9.22 -14.68 -4.06
CA ARG A 24 -9.44 -16.05 -4.48
C ARG A 24 -10.78 -16.25 -5.23
N ASN A 25 -11.69 -15.28 -5.11
CA ASN A 25 -12.98 -15.26 -5.78
C ASN A 25 -13.10 -14.18 -6.87
N ASP A 26 -11.97 -13.69 -7.38
CA ASP A 26 -11.87 -12.68 -8.44
C ASP A 26 -12.52 -11.33 -8.07
N ILE A 27 -12.56 -11.01 -6.76
CA ILE A 27 -13.01 -9.72 -6.24
C ILE A 27 -11.78 -8.90 -5.86
N GLU A 28 -11.51 -7.84 -6.60
CA GLU A 28 -10.38 -6.97 -6.32
C GLU A 28 -10.71 -5.99 -5.18
N ILE A 29 -9.89 -6.00 -4.13
CA ILE A 29 -9.88 -4.97 -3.09
C ILE A 29 -8.54 -4.24 -3.20
N PRO A 30 -8.54 -2.93 -3.48
CA PRO A 30 -7.30 -2.17 -3.65
C PRO A 30 -6.50 -2.12 -2.34
N ALA A 31 -5.18 -2.26 -2.42
CA ALA A 31 -4.31 -2.15 -1.25
C ALA A 31 -2.91 -1.67 -1.65
N LEU A 32 -2.30 -0.81 -0.81
CA LEU A 32 -0.96 -0.29 -1.03
C LEU A 32 0.06 -0.81 -0.02
N CYS A 33 -0.34 -1.03 1.23
CA CYS A 33 0.54 -1.54 2.28
C CYS A 33 0.42 -3.05 2.51
N TYR A 34 -0.15 -3.78 1.57
CA TYR A 34 -0.33 -5.23 1.62
C TYR A 34 0.26 -5.91 0.39
N ALA A 35 1.03 -6.96 0.62
CA ALA A 35 1.45 -7.92 -0.40
C ALA A 35 1.25 -9.34 0.16
N ALA A 36 0.69 -10.25 -0.65
CA ALA A 36 0.42 -11.62 -0.22
C ALA A 36 1.73 -12.35 0.10
N GLY A 37 1.77 -13.06 1.23
CA GLY A 37 2.95 -13.78 1.69
C GLY A 37 4.00 -12.92 2.41
N PHE A 38 3.81 -11.61 2.47
CA PHE A 38 4.73 -10.67 3.13
C PHE A 38 4.15 -10.10 4.42
N ARG A 39 5.04 -9.75 5.37
CA ARG A 39 4.66 -8.98 6.55
C ARG A 39 4.18 -7.59 6.13
N HIS A 40 3.10 -7.12 6.75
CA HIS A 40 2.52 -5.82 6.43
C HIS A 40 1.88 -5.17 7.65
N GLN A 41 1.67 -3.86 7.53
CA GLN A 41 1.01 -3.04 8.52
C GLN A 41 -0.22 -2.39 7.88
N SER A 42 -1.37 -2.41 8.57
CA SER A 42 -2.60 -1.78 8.07
C SER A 42 -2.52 -0.27 8.24
N SER A 43 -1.79 0.43 7.37
CA SER A 43 -1.51 1.86 7.51
C SER A 43 -2.16 2.73 6.43
N CYS A 44 -2.35 2.21 5.21
CA CYS A 44 -2.76 3.04 4.07
C CYS A 44 -4.28 3.30 3.99
N MET A 45 -5.10 2.50 4.66
CA MET A 45 -6.58 2.55 4.67
C MET A 45 -7.26 2.50 3.28
N VAL A 46 -6.53 2.08 2.24
CA VAL A 46 -7.07 1.95 0.88
C VAL A 46 -7.89 0.65 0.72
N CYS A 47 -7.62 -0.35 1.56
CA CYS A 47 -8.32 -1.65 1.52
C CYS A 47 -9.60 -1.71 2.37
N VAL A 48 -10.15 -0.57 2.77
CA VAL A 48 -11.36 -0.56 3.61
C VAL A 48 -12.55 -1.15 2.86
N VAL A 49 -13.39 -1.86 3.62
CA VAL A 49 -14.65 -2.45 3.17
C VAL A 49 -15.71 -2.23 4.24
N LYS A 50 -16.98 -2.33 3.89
CA LYS A 50 -18.07 -2.22 4.84
C LYS A 50 -18.57 -3.60 5.26
N ASN A 51 -18.60 -3.86 6.56
CA ASN A 51 -19.29 -5.01 7.12
C ASN A 51 -20.76 -4.61 7.31
N MET A 52 -21.65 -5.18 6.51
CA MET A 52 -23.06 -4.85 6.48
C MET A 52 -23.82 -5.33 7.73
N VAL A 53 -23.31 -6.37 8.40
CA VAL A 53 -23.93 -6.89 9.63
C VAL A 53 -23.68 -5.96 10.82
N SER A 54 -22.43 -5.52 11.00
CA SER A 54 -22.03 -4.60 12.08
C SER A 54 -22.15 -3.11 11.72
N ASN A 55 -22.38 -2.80 10.46
CA ASN A 55 -22.37 -1.45 9.88
C ASN A 55 -21.03 -0.70 10.08
N GLN A 56 -19.92 -1.42 10.13
CA GLN A 56 -18.59 -0.86 10.38
C GLN A 56 -17.71 -0.88 9.13
N ILE A 57 -16.87 0.15 8.99
CA ILE A 57 -15.77 0.17 8.02
C ILE A 57 -14.55 -0.52 8.64
N ILE A 58 -14.03 -1.52 7.96
CA ILE A 58 -12.93 -2.35 8.43
C ILE A 58 -11.86 -2.53 7.35
N PRO A 59 -10.57 -2.67 7.72
CA PRO A 59 -9.49 -2.92 6.76
C PRO A 59 -9.45 -4.40 6.36
N ALA A 60 -9.67 -4.70 5.08
CA ALA A 60 -9.72 -6.08 4.58
C ALA A 60 -8.40 -6.83 4.68
N CYS A 61 -7.25 -6.12 4.69
CA CYS A 61 -5.92 -6.73 4.71
C CYS A 61 -5.52 -7.33 6.07
N THR A 62 -6.22 -6.98 7.15
CA THR A 62 -5.92 -7.48 8.52
C THR A 62 -7.13 -8.11 9.20
N THR A 63 -8.34 -7.86 8.72
CA THR A 63 -9.54 -8.43 9.31
C THR A 63 -9.72 -9.88 8.86
N LEU A 64 -9.83 -10.78 9.84
CA LEU A 64 -10.12 -12.18 9.60
C LEU A 64 -11.60 -12.38 9.28
N VAL A 65 -11.91 -13.33 8.43
CA VAL A 65 -13.28 -13.71 8.11
C VAL A 65 -13.95 -14.41 9.31
N VAL A 66 -15.21 -14.13 9.51
CA VAL A 66 -16.06 -14.78 10.52
C VAL A 66 -17.33 -15.28 9.83
N GLN A 67 -17.82 -16.47 10.23
CA GLN A 67 -19.05 -17.07 9.71
C GLN A 67 -20.19 -16.06 9.67
N GLY A 68 -20.83 -15.95 8.51
CA GLY A 68 -21.99 -15.07 8.33
C GLY A 68 -21.68 -13.58 8.10
N MET A 69 -20.40 -13.19 7.95
CA MET A 69 -20.07 -11.83 7.52
C MET A 69 -20.70 -11.50 6.18
N GLU A 70 -21.18 -10.27 6.05
CA GLU A 70 -21.63 -9.68 4.79
C GLU A 70 -20.80 -8.43 4.52
N ILE A 71 -20.00 -8.47 3.46
CA ILE A 71 -19.03 -7.43 3.10
C ILE A 71 -19.47 -6.74 1.82
N ASP A 72 -19.51 -5.42 1.85
CA ASP A 72 -19.68 -4.58 0.66
C ASP A 72 -18.35 -3.86 0.37
N THR A 73 -17.82 -4.07 -0.83
CA THR A 73 -16.57 -3.47 -1.30
C THR A 73 -16.81 -2.25 -2.19
N GLU A 74 -18.06 -1.97 -2.57
CA GLU A 74 -18.40 -1.02 -3.63
C GLU A 74 -19.39 0.08 -3.21
N CYS A 75 -19.88 0.08 -1.95
CA CYS A 75 -20.78 1.13 -1.50
C CYS A 75 -20.09 2.51 -1.52
N GLU A 76 -20.89 3.57 -1.64
CA GLU A 76 -20.38 4.94 -1.80
C GLU A 76 -19.47 5.35 -0.65
N GLU A 77 -19.85 5.03 0.59
CA GLU A 77 -19.04 5.30 1.78
C GLU A 77 -17.62 4.69 1.69
N VAL A 78 -17.49 3.47 1.18
CA VAL A 78 -16.19 2.80 0.96
C VAL A 78 -15.39 3.53 -0.12
N LYS A 79 -16.03 3.93 -1.23
CA LYS A 79 -15.38 4.65 -2.32
C LYS A 79 -14.87 6.02 -1.89
N GLU A 80 -15.67 6.75 -1.12
CA GLU A 80 -15.28 8.05 -0.57
C GLU A 80 -14.08 7.94 0.36
N LEU A 81 -14.08 6.97 1.28
CA LEU A 81 -12.97 6.75 2.22
C LEU A 81 -11.69 6.31 1.51
N ARG A 82 -11.79 5.45 0.50
CA ARG A 82 -10.64 5.09 -0.34
C ARG A 82 -10.08 6.28 -1.09
N THR A 83 -10.96 7.08 -1.69
CA THR A 83 -10.57 8.31 -2.39
C THR A 83 -9.85 9.27 -1.45
N MET A 84 -10.40 9.52 -0.26
CA MET A 84 -9.76 10.37 0.76
C MET A 84 -8.38 9.83 1.17
N SER A 85 -8.27 8.52 1.40
CA SER A 85 -7.00 7.87 1.76
C SER A 85 -5.95 8.04 0.66
N LEU A 86 -6.35 7.86 -0.60
CA LEU A 86 -5.47 8.09 -1.76
C LEU A 86 -5.04 9.54 -1.87
N GLU A 87 -5.96 10.50 -1.68
CA GLU A 87 -5.66 11.93 -1.73
C GLU A 87 -4.69 12.37 -0.62
N LEU A 88 -4.81 11.80 0.59
CA LEU A 88 -3.87 12.01 1.68
C LEU A 88 -2.47 11.45 1.35
N LEU A 89 -2.38 10.26 0.77
CA LEU A 89 -1.11 9.69 0.31
C LEU A 89 -0.48 10.50 -0.81
N LEU A 90 -1.30 11.02 -1.73
CA LEU A 90 -0.83 11.87 -2.83
C LEU A 90 -0.33 13.22 -2.34
N SER A 91 -0.92 13.80 -1.27
CA SER A 91 -0.49 15.08 -0.72
C SER A 91 0.95 15.05 -0.22
N ASP A 92 1.42 13.88 0.19
CA ASP A 92 2.75 13.65 0.74
C ASP A 92 3.74 13.08 -0.28
N HIS A 93 3.23 12.67 -1.43
CA HIS A 93 4.03 12.13 -2.53
C HIS A 93 4.65 13.28 -3.35
N ILE A 94 5.94 13.53 -3.14
CA ILE A 94 6.64 14.71 -3.66
C ILE A 94 7.01 14.55 -5.14
N ALA A 95 7.26 13.32 -5.56
CA ALA A 95 7.86 13.05 -6.86
C ALA A 95 6.92 13.35 -8.02
N VAL A 96 7.46 13.96 -9.04
CA VAL A 96 6.80 14.04 -10.36
C VAL A 96 6.92 12.68 -11.04
N CYS A 97 5.79 12.16 -11.54
CA CYS A 97 5.78 10.90 -12.30
C CYS A 97 6.51 11.06 -13.63
N ARG A 98 7.79 10.75 -13.66
CA ARG A 98 8.68 10.73 -14.83
C ARG A 98 9.71 9.61 -14.67
N PRO A 99 10.35 9.15 -15.76
CA PRO A 99 11.39 8.13 -15.66
C PRO A 99 12.41 8.45 -14.54
N PRO A 100 12.89 7.44 -13.80
CA PRO A 100 12.62 6.00 -13.96
C PRO A 100 11.31 5.49 -13.34
N CYS A 101 10.35 6.37 -13.01
CA CYS A 101 9.05 5.95 -12.50
C CYS A 101 8.25 5.26 -13.61
N GLU A 102 8.09 3.96 -13.49
CA GLU A 102 7.24 3.17 -14.38
C GLU A 102 5.77 3.31 -13.93
N VAL A 103 5.05 4.17 -14.62
CA VAL A 103 3.66 4.52 -14.32
C VAL A 103 2.78 3.28 -14.22
N GLU A 104 3.04 2.28 -15.05
CA GLU A 104 2.29 1.03 -15.11
C GLU A 104 2.51 0.13 -13.90
N LYS A 105 3.65 0.26 -13.21
CA LYS A 105 3.95 -0.48 -11.98
C LYS A 105 3.52 0.26 -10.71
N CYS A 106 3.20 1.56 -10.80
CA CYS A 106 2.83 2.37 -9.64
C CYS A 106 1.37 2.18 -9.26
N LYS A 107 1.08 1.32 -8.28
CA LYS A 107 -0.27 1.07 -7.77
C LYS A 107 -0.94 2.32 -7.21
N LEU A 108 -0.17 3.21 -6.55
CA LEU A 108 -0.71 4.48 -6.06
C LEU A 108 -1.32 5.29 -7.19
N ARG A 109 -0.62 5.42 -8.31
CA ARG A 109 -1.12 6.14 -9.49
C ARG A 109 -2.32 5.44 -10.13
N GLN A 110 -2.26 4.12 -10.29
CA GLN A 110 -3.37 3.34 -10.85
C GLN A 110 -4.66 3.57 -10.05
N TYR A 111 -4.58 3.43 -8.73
CA TYR A 111 -5.73 3.66 -7.87
C TYR A 111 -6.16 5.13 -7.82
N ALA A 112 -5.22 6.08 -7.83
CA ALA A 112 -5.55 7.50 -7.89
C ALA A 112 -6.37 7.84 -9.14
N VAL A 113 -6.03 7.29 -10.30
CA VAL A 113 -6.79 7.47 -11.54
C VAL A 113 -8.15 6.76 -11.45
N ALA A 114 -8.19 5.50 -11.01
CA ALA A 114 -9.42 4.73 -10.91
C ALA A 114 -10.46 5.38 -9.97
N TYR A 115 -10.01 5.93 -8.85
CA TYR A 115 -10.86 6.62 -7.87
C TYR A 115 -11.00 8.13 -8.13
N ARG A 116 -10.42 8.66 -9.21
CA ARG A 116 -10.42 10.10 -9.54
C ARG A 116 -9.92 10.99 -8.40
N ALA A 117 -8.95 10.48 -7.63
CA ALA A 117 -8.37 11.17 -6.48
C ALA A 117 -7.62 12.43 -6.92
N LYS A 118 -7.80 13.53 -6.18
CA LYS A 118 -7.20 14.83 -6.48
C LYS A 118 -5.83 14.96 -5.86
N TRP A 119 -4.82 15.31 -6.66
CA TRP A 119 -3.42 15.45 -6.22
C TRP A 119 -3.16 16.67 -5.31
N ASN A 120 -4.06 17.63 -5.27
CA ASN A 120 -3.89 18.90 -4.59
C ASN A 120 -5.02 19.20 -3.60
N ARG A 121 -5.77 18.20 -3.16
CA ARG A 121 -6.88 18.42 -2.21
C ARG A 121 -6.36 18.83 -0.84
N TYR A 122 -5.27 18.21 -0.41
CA TYR A 122 -4.64 18.49 0.88
C TYR A 122 -3.30 19.18 0.68
N PRO A 123 -2.94 20.15 1.56
CA PRO A 123 -1.62 20.76 1.51
C PRO A 123 -0.53 19.73 1.80
N ARG A 124 0.64 19.93 1.21
CA ARG A 124 1.81 19.09 1.49
C ARG A 124 2.34 19.35 2.89
N TYR A 125 2.49 18.30 3.66
CA TYR A 125 3.08 18.34 5.00
C TYR A 125 4.39 17.57 5.09
N SER A 126 4.88 17.02 3.99
CA SER A 126 6.10 16.22 4.01
C SER A 126 7.28 17.05 4.49
N ALA A 127 7.88 16.61 5.58
CA ALA A 127 9.20 17.09 6.04
C ALA A 127 10.34 16.54 5.15
N ILE A 128 10.03 15.62 4.23
CA ILE A 128 11.01 15.02 3.32
C ILE A 128 11.40 16.09 2.30
N LYS A 129 12.65 16.54 2.41
CA LYS A 129 13.24 17.43 1.39
C LYS A 129 13.49 16.61 0.11
N ALA A 130 13.43 17.27 -1.04
CA ALA A 130 13.89 16.67 -2.28
C ALA A 130 15.35 16.25 -2.13
N THR A 131 15.58 14.93 -2.16
CA THR A 131 16.92 14.34 -2.08
C THR A 131 17.19 13.55 -3.34
N GLN A 132 18.47 13.34 -3.64
CA GLN A 132 18.84 12.41 -4.71
C GLN A 132 18.49 10.97 -4.30
N PRO A 133 18.08 10.12 -5.24
CA PRO A 133 17.91 8.71 -4.96
C PRO A 133 19.20 8.09 -4.42
N GLN A 134 19.07 7.21 -3.44
CA GLN A 134 20.17 6.43 -2.89
C GLN A 134 20.41 5.19 -3.75
N GLN A 135 21.62 5.01 -4.23
CA GLN A 135 22.04 3.77 -4.87
C GLN A 135 22.28 2.70 -3.80
N ILE A 136 21.70 1.53 -3.97
CA ILE A 136 21.85 0.40 -3.04
C ILE A 136 22.91 -0.57 -3.57
N ASN A 137 22.84 -0.88 -4.86
CA ASN A 137 23.86 -1.63 -5.60
C ASN A 137 23.86 -1.15 -7.08
N ASP A 138 24.57 -1.83 -7.95
CA ASP A 138 24.77 -1.40 -9.34
C ASP A 138 23.47 -1.05 -10.08
N ASN A 139 22.42 -1.80 -9.84
CA ASN A 139 21.15 -1.67 -10.55
C ASN A 139 19.96 -1.28 -9.67
N PHE A 140 20.11 -1.28 -8.35
CA PHE A 140 19.01 -1.12 -7.40
C PHE A 140 19.08 0.20 -6.66
N TRP A 141 17.97 0.93 -6.63
CA TRP A 141 17.88 2.29 -6.14
C TRP A 141 16.69 2.49 -5.22
N PHE A 142 16.84 3.41 -4.26
CA PHE A 142 15.77 3.88 -3.38
C PHE A 142 15.58 5.39 -3.50
N ASP A 143 14.38 5.82 -3.87
CA ASP A 143 13.96 7.21 -3.94
C ASP A 143 12.92 7.49 -2.85
N VAL A 144 13.36 8.06 -1.74
CA VAL A 144 12.51 8.37 -0.60
C VAL A 144 11.40 9.37 -0.95
N THR A 145 11.59 10.20 -1.99
CA THR A 145 10.59 11.18 -2.43
C THR A 145 9.34 10.55 -3.04
N LYS A 146 9.45 9.28 -3.45
CA LYS A 146 8.35 8.46 -3.98
C LYS A 146 7.74 7.54 -2.93
N CYS A 147 8.31 7.50 -1.72
CA CYS A 147 7.90 6.58 -0.67
C CYS A 147 6.62 7.07 0.02
N ILE A 148 5.63 6.19 0.13
CA ILE A 148 4.37 6.43 0.89
C ILE A 148 4.42 5.84 2.30
N ARG A 149 5.58 5.42 2.77
CA ARG A 149 5.80 4.86 4.12
C ARG A 149 4.91 3.66 4.46
N CYS A 150 4.58 2.84 3.46
CA CYS A 150 3.73 1.66 3.63
C CYS A 150 4.37 0.56 4.50
N GLY A 151 5.68 0.60 4.73
CA GLY A 151 6.42 -0.32 5.60
C GLY A 151 6.75 -1.67 5.00
N LEU A 152 6.31 -2.01 3.79
CA LEU A 152 6.56 -3.34 3.19
C LEU A 152 8.06 -3.67 3.16
N CYS A 153 8.91 -2.75 2.71
CA CYS A 153 10.36 -2.96 2.72
C CYS A 153 10.94 -3.05 4.13
N VAL A 154 10.44 -2.26 5.08
CA VAL A 154 10.92 -2.26 6.47
C VAL A 154 10.68 -3.62 7.15
N TYR A 155 9.49 -4.18 6.97
CA TYR A 155 9.13 -5.46 7.62
C TYR A 155 9.65 -6.70 6.91
N ASN A 156 10.15 -6.57 5.67
CA ASN A 156 10.59 -7.70 4.86
C ASN A 156 12.05 -7.61 4.40
N SER A 157 12.82 -6.61 4.84
CA SER A 157 14.26 -6.60 4.73
C SER A 157 14.90 -7.07 6.06
N ASN A 158 15.91 -7.90 5.99
CA ASN A 158 16.67 -8.38 7.16
C ASN A 158 17.49 -7.24 7.76
N ASN A 159 16.88 -6.41 8.60
CA ASN A 159 17.49 -5.20 9.18
C ASN A 159 18.04 -4.20 8.14
N GLY A 160 17.51 -4.23 6.91
CA GLY A 160 17.87 -3.28 5.86
C GLY A 160 17.20 -1.92 6.10
N PHE A 161 15.98 -1.78 5.57
CA PHE A 161 15.20 -0.56 5.75
C PHE A 161 14.66 -0.40 7.16
N THR A 162 14.58 0.84 7.64
CA THR A 162 13.99 1.17 8.95
C THR A 162 13.19 2.47 8.87
N PHE A 163 12.29 2.66 9.85
CA PHE A 163 11.65 3.95 10.06
C PHE A 163 12.56 4.85 10.89
N LYS A 164 12.66 6.10 10.46
CA LYS A 164 13.31 7.20 11.18
C LYS A 164 12.26 8.26 11.52
N ASP A 165 12.40 8.87 12.69
CA ASP A 165 11.52 9.90 13.23
C ASP A 165 10.08 9.41 13.48
N ARG A 166 9.13 10.32 13.76
CA ARG A 166 7.74 10.02 14.11
C ARG A 166 6.78 11.05 13.53
N GLY A 167 5.48 10.68 13.51
CA GLY A 167 4.42 11.56 13.04
C GLY A 167 4.66 12.03 11.61
N PHE A 168 4.44 13.30 11.33
CA PHE A 168 4.63 13.87 9.99
C PHE A 168 6.09 13.86 9.50
N GLY A 169 7.04 13.83 10.43
CA GLY A 169 8.47 13.71 10.10
C GLY A 169 8.94 12.29 9.81
N MET A 170 8.10 11.28 10.03
CA MET A 170 8.48 9.88 9.82
C MET A 170 8.89 9.63 8.38
N THR A 171 10.03 9.00 8.19
CA THR A 171 10.53 8.60 6.88
C THR A 171 11.09 7.19 6.91
N VAL A 172 11.24 6.57 5.74
CA VAL A 172 11.97 5.32 5.57
C VAL A 172 13.39 5.65 5.16
N VAL A 173 14.34 5.01 5.79
CA VAL A 173 15.77 5.14 5.50
C VAL A 173 16.42 3.77 5.33
N LEU A 174 17.46 3.71 4.55
CA LEU A 174 18.38 2.58 4.45
C LEU A 174 19.75 3.05 4.95
N PRO A 175 20.18 2.65 6.17
CA PRO A 175 21.53 2.92 6.64
C PRO A 175 22.56 2.28 5.72
N GLU A 176 23.69 2.96 5.47
CA GLU A 176 24.73 2.48 4.54
C GLU A 176 25.29 1.12 4.96
N GLU A 177 25.47 0.90 6.26
CA GLU A 177 25.93 -0.36 6.82
C GLU A 177 24.97 -1.54 6.56
N ASN A 178 23.70 -1.26 6.25
CA ASN A 178 22.66 -2.26 6.03
C ASN A 178 22.35 -2.48 4.54
N ALA A 179 22.99 -1.76 3.63
CA ALA A 179 22.68 -1.85 2.19
C ALA A 179 22.82 -3.28 1.64
N GLY A 180 23.79 -4.05 2.12
CA GLY A 180 23.99 -5.45 1.76
C GLY A 180 22.89 -6.43 2.24
N ASN A 181 22.00 -5.99 3.14
CA ASN A 181 20.91 -6.80 3.69
C ASN A 181 19.59 -6.64 2.91
N VAL A 182 19.61 -5.95 1.79
CA VAL A 182 18.39 -5.63 1.04
C VAL A 182 18.31 -6.48 -0.22
N ASP A 183 17.25 -7.30 -0.28
CA ASP A 183 16.95 -8.09 -1.45
C ASP A 183 16.23 -7.25 -2.51
N GLU A 184 16.65 -7.38 -3.75
CA GLU A 184 16.07 -6.66 -4.88
C GLU A 184 14.61 -7.03 -5.17
N SER A 185 14.13 -8.20 -4.70
CA SER A 185 12.72 -8.61 -4.80
C SER A 185 11.76 -7.65 -4.08
N LEU A 186 12.28 -6.81 -3.18
CA LEU A 186 11.49 -5.74 -2.55
C LEU A 186 10.94 -4.72 -3.56
N CYS A 187 11.53 -4.61 -4.76
CA CYS A 187 10.95 -3.81 -5.86
C CYS A 187 9.55 -4.30 -6.25
N ASP A 188 9.33 -5.62 -6.24
CA ASP A 188 8.10 -6.24 -6.73
C ASP A 188 6.92 -6.00 -5.77
N ILE A 189 7.21 -5.77 -4.49
CA ILE A 189 6.21 -5.47 -3.46
C ILE A 189 6.06 -3.98 -3.17
N CYS A 190 6.96 -3.13 -3.69
CA CYS A 190 6.86 -1.68 -3.51
C CYS A 190 5.64 -1.15 -4.31
N PRO A 191 4.63 -0.53 -3.66
CA PRO A 191 3.42 -0.08 -4.33
C PRO A 191 3.61 1.21 -5.14
N THR A 192 4.79 1.82 -5.02
CA THR A 192 5.22 3.01 -5.77
C THR A 192 6.57 2.73 -6.41
N CYS A 193 7.06 3.62 -7.24
CA CYS A 193 8.41 3.46 -7.78
C CYS A 193 9.50 3.97 -6.82
N ALA A 194 9.30 3.86 -5.50
CA ALA A 194 10.32 4.26 -4.52
C ALA A 194 11.51 3.29 -4.52
N LEU A 195 11.25 1.99 -4.73
CA LEU A 195 12.27 0.99 -5.03
C LEU A 195 12.20 0.65 -6.50
N TYR A 196 13.32 0.71 -7.20
CA TYR A 196 13.35 0.44 -8.64
C TYR A 196 14.71 -0.09 -9.09
N LYS A 197 14.68 -0.82 -10.22
CA LYS A 197 15.86 -1.30 -10.91
C LYS A 197 16.06 -0.48 -12.17
N LEU A 198 17.31 -0.13 -12.47
CA LEU A 198 17.70 0.38 -13.78
C LEU A 198 18.20 -0.80 -14.60
N THR A 199 17.50 -1.11 -15.69
CA THR A 199 18.02 -2.02 -16.72
C THR A 199 19.02 -1.22 -17.55
N LEU A 200 20.29 -1.63 -17.51
CA LEU A 200 21.33 -1.13 -18.42
C LEU A 200 21.07 -1.60 -19.84
#